data_dcc4189dc815a47b8b6621a8440e140e
#
_entry.id   dcc4189dc815a47b8b6621a8440e140e
#
_cell.length_a   1.000
_cell.length_b   1.000
_cell.length_c   1.000
_cell.angle_alpha   90.00
_cell.angle_beta   90.00
_cell.angle_gamma   90.00
#
_symmetry.space_group_name_H-M   'P 1'
#
loop_
_entity.id
_entity.type
_entity.pdbx_description
1 polymer ?
#
loop_
_entity_poly.entity_id
_entity_poly.type
_entity_poly.pdbx_seq_one_letter_code
_entity_poly.pdbx_strand_id
1 'polypeptide(L)'
;MKTLIKNAEIVTMTGEKYKNGCILFDEKIQYVGEDKVFEADKIIDAEGKIVMPGLIDAHCHVGMFEDSLGFEGDDGNEDSDPIMPHLRAIDGINPFDRGFKDAYNAGVTTVVTGPGSANPVGGQFAAVKTYGICV
;
A
#
# COMPACT_ATOMS: atom_id res chain seq x y z
N MET A 1 10.24 17.14 -10.15
CA MET A 1 9.43 18.19 -9.48
C MET A 1 9.55 17.96 -7.98
N LYS A 2 10.12 18.96 -7.27
CA LYS A 2 10.29 18.88 -5.81
C LYS A 2 9.01 19.31 -5.09
N THR A 3 8.58 18.55 -4.11
CA THR A 3 7.43 18.85 -3.25
C THR A 3 7.90 19.01 -1.82
N LEU A 4 7.46 20.08 -1.16
CA LEU A 4 7.65 20.33 0.26
C LEU A 4 6.32 20.18 0.98
N ILE A 5 6.25 19.29 1.97
CA ILE A 5 5.19 19.27 2.99
C ILE A 5 5.74 19.99 4.22
N LYS A 6 5.03 20.97 4.73
CA LYS A 6 5.40 21.76 5.92
C LYS A 6 4.30 21.80 6.97
N ASN A 7 4.59 22.30 8.16
CA ASN A 7 3.65 22.39 9.28
C ASN A 7 3.02 21.04 9.61
N ALA A 8 3.79 19.95 9.58
CA ALA A 8 3.33 18.60 9.83
C ALA A 8 3.78 18.07 11.21
N GLU A 9 2.92 17.29 11.86
CA GLU A 9 3.39 16.35 12.87
C GLU A 9 3.89 15.10 12.14
N ILE A 10 5.21 14.86 12.16
CA ILE A 10 5.80 13.77 11.40
C ILE A 10 6.10 12.59 12.33
N VAL A 11 5.62 11.41 11.95
CA VAL A 11 5.90 10.13 12.60
C VAL A 11 6.68 9.26 11.62
N THR A 12 7.99 9.14 11.81
CA THR A 12 8.87 8.45 10.84
C THR A 12 8.76 6.93 10.86
N MET A 13 8.16 6.36 11.92
CA MET A 13 8.13 4.92 12.22
C MET A 13 9.52 4.29 12.45
N THR A 14 10.58 5.11 12.50
CA THR A 14 11.96 4.71 12.84
C THR A 14 12.40 5.15 14.23
N GLY A 15 11.44 5.64 15.04
CA GLY A 15 11.67 6.10 16.40
C GLY A 15 11.66 7.62 16.56
N GLU A 16 11.81 8.38 15.47
CA GLU A 16 11.82 9.84 15.51
C GLU A 16 10.42 10.41 15.28
N LYS A 17 10.11 11.52 15.96
CA LYS A 17 8.88 12.29 15.80
C LYS A 17 9.18 13.77 15.80
N TYR A 18 8.55 14.52 14.90
CA TYR A 18 8.70 15.96 14.80
C TYR A 18 7.33 16.62 14.91
N LYS A 19 7.10 17.44 15.97
CA LYS A 19 5.79 18.10 16.20
C LYS A 19 5.48 19.18 15.18
N ASN A 20 6.51 19.84 14.66
CA ASN A 20 6.44 20.83 13.61
C ASN A 20 7.57 20.54 12.65
N GLY A 21 7.32 19.69 11.70
CA GLY A 21 8.31 19.19 10.77
C GLY A 21 7.98 19.48 9.33
N CYS A 22 8.96 19.21 8.46
CA CYS A 22 8.77 19.23 7.03
C CYS A 22 9.42 18.04 6.33
N ILE A 23 8.90 17.73 5.15
CA ILE A 23 9.39 16.68 4.27
C ILE A 23 9.62 17.29 2.90
N LEU A 24 10.83 17.18 2.37
CA LEU A 24 11.17 17.52 1.00
C LEU A 24 11.39 16.25 0.20
N PHE A 25 10.72 16.11 -0.92
CA PHE A 25 10.85 14.94 -1.78
C PHE A 25 10.58 15.26 -3.27
N ASP A 26 11.06 14.38 -4.11
CA ASP A 26 10.69 14.25 -5.52
C ASP A 26 10.31 12.79 -5.79
N GLU A 27 11.14 12.01 -6.48
CA GLU A 27 11.02 10.55 -6.58
C GLU A 27 11.52 9.85 -5.32
N LYS A 28 12.34 10.56 -4.51
CA LYS A 28 12.91 10.10 -3.24
C LYS A 28 12.77 11.17 -2.19
N ILE A 29 12.70 10.74 -0.94
CA ILE A 29 12.77 11.63 0.20
C ILE A 29 14.18 12.21 0.27
N GLN A 30 14.28 13.54 0.26
CA GLN A 30 15.54 14.30 0.35
C GLN A 30 15.77 14.83 1.77
N TYR A 31 14.71 15.15 2.49
CA TYR A 31 14.76 15.61 3.84
C TYR A 31 13.51 15.22 4.63
N VAL A 32 13.68 14.82 5.87
CA VAL A 32 12.64 14.67 6.89
C VAL A 32 13.21 15.21 8.19
N GLY A 33 12.50 16.11 8.87
CA GLY A 33 12.99 16.67 10.13
C GLY A 33 12.20 17.89 10.57
N GLU A 34 12.82 18.65 11.47
CA GLU A 34 12.29 19.93 11.94
C GLU A 34 12.04 20.87 10.76
N ASP A 35 11.08 21.78 10.94
CA ASP A 35 10.70 22.71 9.89
C ASP A 35 11.87 23.56 9.41
N LYS A 36 12.05 23.59 8.10
CA LYS A 36 13.11 24.31 7.40
C LYS A 36 12.57 24.93 6.11
N VAL A 37 13.15 26.03 5.72
CA VAL A 37 12.85 26.66 4.42
C VAL A 37 13.61 25.94 3.32
N PHE A 38 12.88 25.48 2.33
CA PHE A 38 13.41 24.88 1.12
C PHE A 38 12.77 25.52 -0.11
N GLU A 39 13.52 25.58 -1.20
CA GLU A 39 12.96 25.86 -2.52
C GLU A 39 12.31 24.58 -3.06
N ALA A 40 11.04 24.69 -3.44
CA ALA A 40 10.26 23.58 -3.97
C ALA A 40 9.27 24.07 -5.04
N ASP A 41 9.00 23.21 -6.01
CA ASP A 41 8.05 23.52 -7.10
C ASP A 41 6.60 23.48 -6.59
N LYS A 42 6.34 22.67 -5.56
CA LYS A 42 5.03 22.52 -4.91
C LYS A 42 5.18 22.55 -3.41
N ILE A 43 4.32 23.33 -2.74
CA ILE A 43 4.27 23.41 -1.28
C ILE A 43 2.88 22.94 -0.83
N ILE A 44 2.87 22.03 0.15
CA ILE A 44 1.67 21.52 0.81
C ILE A 44 1.79 21.92 2.29
N ASP A 45 0.84 22.71 2.78
CA ASP A 45 0.71 23.00 4.19
C ASP A 45 -0.12 21.89 4.84
N ALA A 46 0.45 21.15 5.76
CA ALA A 46 -0.25 20.05 6.43
C ALA A 46 -1.17 20.54 7.56
N GLU A 47 -1.09 21.83 7.93
CA GLU A 47 -1.97 22.44 8.96
C GLU A 47 -1.96 21.67 10.29
N GLY A 48 -0.82 21.14 10.68
CA GLY A 48 -0.67 20.34 11.90
C GLY A 48 -1.16 18.90 11.78
N LYS A 49 -1.53 18.44 10.58
CA LYS A 49 -1.92 17.03 10.36
C LYS A 49 -0.72 16.11 10.52
N ILE A 50 -1.02 14.86 10.87
CA ILE A 50 -0.01 13.81 10.97
C ILE A 50 0.39 13.35 9.58
N VAL A 51 1.71 13.30 9.34
CA VAL A 51 2.30 12.71 8.14
C VAL A 51 3.16 11.52 8.57
N MET A 52 2.90 10.38 7.98
CA MET A 52 3.58 9.12 8.28
C MET A 52 3.76 8.31 6.99
N PRO A 53 4.64 7.29 6.98
CA PRO A 53 4.71 6.34 5.88
C PRO A 53 3.36 5.68 5.60
N GLY A 54 3.09 5.38 4.35
CA GLY A 54 1.87 4.64 3.99
C GLY A 54 1.80 3.30 4.72
N LEU A 55 0.59 2.91 5.11
CA LEU A 55 0.35 1.65 5.81
C LEU A 55 0.68 0.46 4.90
N ILE A 56 1.14 -0.62 5.53
CA ILE A 56 1.38 -1.91 4.87
C ILE A 56 0.44 -2.93 5.52
N ASP A 57 -0.45 -3.50 4.73
CA ASP A 57 -1.23 -4.65 5.16
C ASP A 57 -0.42 -5.92 4.86
N ALA A 58 -0.01 -6.61 5.92
CA ALA A 58 0.87 -7.77 5.82
C ALA A 58 0.14 -9.07 5.45
N HIS A 59 -1.20 -9.08 5.43
CA HIS A 59 -2.00 -10.23 5.05
C HIS A 59 -3.40 -9.82 4.62
N CYS A 60 -3.69 -9.95 3.34
CA CYS A 60 -5.02 -9.74 2.78
C CYS A 60 -5.26 -10.62 1.55
N HIS A 61 -6.41 -10.45 0.91
CA HIS A 61 -6.80 -11.19 -0.30
C HIS A 61 -7.29 -10.24 -1.40
N VAL A 62 -6.92 -8.96 -1.35
CA VAL A 62 -7.30 -7.97 -2.37
C VAL A 62 -6.82 -8.42 -3.74
N GLY A 63 -7.73 -8.38 -4.71
CA GLY A 63 -7.48 -8.84 -6.07
C GLY A 63 -7.76 -10.32 -6.32
N MET A 64 -8.15 -11.09 -5.25
CA MET A 64 -8.42 -12.53 -5.39
C MET A 64 -9.92 -12.88 -5.32
N PHE A 65 -10.79 -11.96 -4.88
CA PHE A 65 -12.22 -12.23 -4.67
C PHE A 65 -13.16 -11.29 -5.42
N GLU A 66 -12.71 -10.22 -6.00
CA GLU A 66 -13.47 -9.24 -6.78
C GLU A 66 -14.86 -8.91 -6.19
N ASP A 67 -14.91 -8.03 -5.21
CA ASP A 67 -16.08 -7.68 -4.37
C ASP A 67 -17.44 -7.49 -5.09
N SER A 68 -17.44 -7.25 -6.40
CA SER A 68 -18.67 -6.94 -7.14
C SER A 68 -19.19 -8.08 -8.02
N LEU A 69 -18.50 -9.21 -8.11
CA LEU A 69 -18.83 -10.28 -9.07
C LEU A 69 -19.41 -11.55 -8.41
N GLY A 70 -19.47 -11.63 -7.09
CA GLY A 70 -19.93 -12.83 -6.41
C GLY A 70 -18.98 -14.02 -6.65
N PHE A 71 -19.54 -15.21 -6.83
CA PHE A 71 -18.72 -16.42 -6.99
C PHE A 71 -17.88 -16.46 -8.29
N GLU A 72 -18.28 -15.74 -9.31
CA GLU A 72 -17.51 -15.63 -10.56
C GLU A 72 -16.20 -14.86 -10.39
N GLY A 73 -16.11 -14.02 -9.35
CA GLY A 73 -14.89 -13.28 -9.00
C GLY A 73 -14.05 -13.97 -7.92
N ASP A 74 -14.52 -15.11 -7.39
CA ASP A 74 -13.82 -15.84 -6.33
C ASP A 74 -12.74 -16.75 -6.92
N ASP A 75 -11.52 -16.24 -6.95
CA ASP A 75 -10.29 -16.97 -7.32
C ASP A 75 -9.34 -17.14 -6.11
N GLY A 76 -9.90 -17.04 -4.92
CA GLY A 76 -9.13 -17.03 -3.68
C GLY A 76 -8.71 -18.40 -3.17
N ASN A 77 -9.40 -19.49 -3.52
CA ASN A 77 -9.09 -20.83 -3.02
C ASN A 77 -9.08 -21.86 -4.15
N GLU A 78 -8.14 -22.78 -4.09
CA GLU A 78 -8.05 -23.89 -5.04
C GLU A 78 -8.93 -25.06 -4.57
N ASP A 79 -9.79 -25.54 -5.45
CA ASP A 79 -10.77 -26.59 -5.16
C ASP A 79 -10.32 -27.99 -5.66
N SER A 80 -9.26 -28.05 -6.49
CA SER A 80 -8.84 -29.30 -7.10
C SER A 80 -7.94 -30.16 -6.22
N ASP A 81 -7.04 -29.54 -5.41
CA ASP A 81 -6.13 -30.23 -4.51
C ASP A 81 -5.89 -29.38 -3.25
N PRO A 82 -5.89 -29.97 -2.04
CA PRO A 82 -5.66 -29.23 -0.80
C PRO A 82 -4.23 -28.71 -0.60
N ILE A 83 -3.27 -29.19 -1.40
CA ILE A 83 -1.84 -28.86 -1.25
C ILE A 83 -1.27 -28.35 -2.58
N MET A 84 -1.28 -27.04 -2.77
CA MET A 84 -0.91 -26.38 -4.02
C MET A 84 0.23 -25.35 -3.84
N PRO A 85 1.43 -25.77 -3.40
CA PRO A 85 2.53 -24.83 -3.06
C PRO A 85 3.11 -24.10 -4.29
N HIS A 86 2.81 -24.56 -5.49
CA HIS A 86 3.33 -23.99 -6.73
C HIS A 86 2.48 -22.87 -7.29
N LEU A 87 1.25 -22.69 -6.79
CA LEU A 87 0.41 -21.53 -7.19
C LEU A 87 1.00 -20.24 -6.64
N ARG A 88 0.89 -19.18 -7.42
CA ARG A 88 1.42 -17.87 -7.05
C ARG A 88 0.31 -16.83 -7.19
N ALA A 89 0.07 -16.05 -6.15
CA ALA A 89 -0.92 -14.99 -6.18
C ALA A 89 -0.70 -14.00 -7.34
N ILE A 90 0.55 -13.72 -7.69
CA ILE A 90 0.88 -12.79 -8.78
C ILE A 90 0.29 -13.20 -10.14
N ASP A 91 0.00 -14.48 -10.32
CA ASP A 91 -0.59 -15.00 -11.56
C ASP A 91 -2.13 -14.90 -11.55
N GLY A 92 -2.76 -14.78 -10.37
CA GLY A 92 -4.21 -14.73 -10.19
C GLY A 92 -4.77 -13.38 -9.73
N ILE A 93 -3.92 -12.46 -9.28
CA ILE A 93 -4.38 -11.14 -8.82
C ILE A 93 -5.02 -10.37 -9.98
N ASN A 94 -6.28 -9.95 -9.80
CA ASN A 94 -6.88 -8.96 -10.68
C ASN A 94 -6.41 -7.54 -10.28
N PRO A 95 -5.56 -6.89 -11.09
CA PRO A 95 -5.02 -5.56 -10.76
C PRO A 95 -6.07 -4.44 -10.86
N PHE A 96 -7.22 -4.71 -11.45
CA PHE A 96 -8.32 -3.77 -11.57
C PHE A 96 -9.37 -3.90 -10.48
N ASP A 97 -9.15 -4.81 -9.52
CA ASP A 97 -10.02 -4.94 -8.36
C ASP A 97 -10.13 -3.59 -7.63
N ARG A 98 -11.38 -3.19 -7.37
CA ARG A 98 -11.72 -1.96 -6.65
C ARG A 98 -11.05 -1.89 -5.27
N GLY A 99 -10.84 -3.03 -4.63
CA GLY A 99 -10.19 -3.13 -3.33
C GLY A 99 -8.81 -2.45 -3.28
N PHE A 100 -8.05 -2.46 -4.37
CA PHE A 100 -6.77 -1.72 -4.44
C PHE A 100 -6.97 -0.21 -4.32
N LYS A 101 -7.97 0.34 -5.03
CA LYS A 101 -8.27 1.77 -4.97
C LYS A 101 -8.79 2.18 -3.60
N ASP A 102 -9.63 1.36 -2.99
CA ASP A 102 -10.18 1.63 -1.67
C ASP A 102 -9.08 1.56 -0.60
N ALA A 103 -8.18 0.58 -0.65
CA ALA A 103 -7.00 0.49 0.19
C ALA A 103 -6.09 1.72 0.04
N TYR A 104 -5.77 2.12 -1.19
CA TYR A 104 -4.97 3.30 -1.47
C TYR A 104 -5.60 4.59 -0.91
N ASN A 105 -6.90 4.80 -1.10
CA ASN A 105 -7.62 5.95 -0.59
C ASN A 105 -7.67 5.99 0.95
N ALA A 106 -7.58 4.83 1.60
CA ALA A 106 -7.48 4.70 3.05
C ALA A 106 -6.04 4.84 3.59
N GLY A 107 -5.04 5.06 2.71
CA GLY A 107 -3.64 5.22 3.11
C GLY A 107 -2.85 3.92 3.21
N VAL A 108 -3.41 2.79 2.81
CA VAL A 108 -2.69 1.52 2.66
C VAL A 108 -1.99 1.51 1.30
N THR A 109 -0.68 1.61 1.29
CA THR A 109 0.14 1.79 0.07
C THR A 109 0.78 0.52 -0.44
N THR A 110 0.77 -0.53 0.38
CA THR A 110 1.33 -1.84 0.06
C THR A 110 0.49 -2.91 0.73
N VAL A 111 0.22 -3.98 0.03
CA VAL A 111 -0.46 -5.15 0.58
C VAL A 111 0.33 -6.41 0.28
N VAL A 112 0.29 -7.37 1.19
CA VAL A 112 0.73 -8.75 0.94
C VAL A 112 -0.54 -9.56 0.73
N THR A 113 -0.85 -9.87 -0.52
CA THR A 113 -2.09 -10.52 -0.94
C THR A 113 -1.83 -11.90 -1.50
N GLY A 114 -2.78 -12.78 -1.34
CA GLY A 114 -2.65 -14.16 -1.79
C GLY A 114 -3.85 -15.02 -1.51
N PRO A 115 -3.72 -16.33 -1.71
CA PRO A 115 -4.80 -17.28 -1.55
C PRO A 115 -5.47 -17.23 -0.18
N GLY A 116 -6.74 -17.57 -0.14
CA GLY A 116 -7.50 -17.74 1.09
C GLY A 116 -6.98 -18.90 1.94
N SER A 117 -7.49 -19.00 3.16
CA SER A 117 -7.01 -19.96 4.17
C SER A 117 -7.83 -21.27 4.20
N ALA A 118 -8.56 -21.60 3.13
CA ALA A 118 -9.34 -22.84 3.07
C ALA A 118 -8.44 -24.06 2.82
N ASN A 119 -7.34 -23.88 2.11
CA ASN A 119 -6.39 -24.97 1.80
C ASN A 119 -5.29 -25.08 2.86
N PRO A 120 -4.85 -26.29 3.24
CA PRO A 120 -3.67 -26.48 4.09
C PRO A 120 -2.40 -25.83 3.54
N VAL A 121 -2.25 -25.82 2.20
CA VAL A 121 -1.20 -25.11 1.48
C VAL A 121 -1.82 -24.50 0.22
N GLY A 122 -2.21 -23.22 0.27
CA GLY A 122 -2.94 -22.54 -0.82
C GLY A 122 -2.05 -21.94 -1.91
N GLY A 123 -0.75 -21.72 -1.63
CA GLY A 123 0.17 -21.11 -2.59
C GLY A 123 0.99 -19.96 -2.00
N GLN A 124 1.59 -19.16 -2.87
CA GLN A 124 2.54 -18.12 -2.55
C GLN A 124 1.87 -16.74 -2.60
N PHE A 125 2.05 -15.96 -1.55
CA PHE A 125 1.62 -14.56 -1.49
C PHE A 125 2.55 -13.66 -2.30
N ALA A 126 2.02 -12.51 -2.71
CA ALA A 126 2.76 -11.45 -3.39
C ALA A 126 2.64 -10.13 -2.63
N ALA A 127 3.76 -9.41 -2.46
CA ALA A 127 3.75 -8.04 -1.97
C ALA A 127 3.62 -7.08 -3.15
N VAL A 128 2.52 -6.33 -3.20
CA VAL A 128 2.21 -5.43 -4.30
C VAL A 128 1.88 -4.03 -3.82
N LYS A 129 2.12 -3.03 -4.67
CA LYS A 129 1.66 -1.66 -4.42
C LYS A 129 0.18 -1.56 -4.75
N THR A 130 -0.55 -0.79 -3.94
CA THR A 130 -1.98 -0.55 -4.14
C THR A 130 -2.28 0.49 -5.23
N TYR A 131 -1.24 1.20 -5.68
CA TYR A 131 -1.31 2.18 -6.76
C TYR A 131 -0.17 1.98 -7.75
N GLY A 132 -0.48 2.05 -9.02
CA GLY A 132 0.48 1.92 -10.09
C GLY A 132 -0.20 1.68 -11.45
N ILE A 133 0.62 1.49 -12.46
CA ILE A 133 0.21 1.00 -13.77
C ILE A 133 0.55 -0.49 -13.78
N CYS A 134 -0.45 -1.30 -14.08
CA CYS A 134 -0.25 -2.72 -14.26
C CYS A 134 0.50 -2.98 -15.57
N VAL A 135 1.50 -3.79 -15.50
CA VAL A 135 2.31 -4.22 -16.66
C VAL A 135 2.07 -5.70 -16.90
#